data_19776866d89dd30c381d06bb54afcf39
#
_entry.id   19776866d89dd30c381d06bb54afcf39
#
_cell.length_a   1.000
_cell.length_b   1.000
_cell.length_c   1.000
_cell.angle_alpha   90.00
_cell.angle_beta   90.00
_cell.angle_gamma   90.00
#
_symmetry.space_group_name_H-M   'P 1'
#
loop_
_entity.id
_entity.type
_entity.pdbx_description
1 polymer ?
#
loop_
_entity_poly.entity_id
_entity_poly.type
_entity_poly.pdbx_seq_one_letter_code
_entity_poly.pdbx_strand_id
1 'polypeptide(L)' 'MIREHIVIDTRHGGPYDRGSADSYYRRGRNPHYYLGDTKASPRVNEQDMTPDEIVAYHAGFDDNEDFGDYKEWL' A
#
# COMPACT_ATOMS: atom_id res chain seq x y z
N MET A 1 20.29 -3.44 0.92
CA MET A 1 19.45 -3.18 2.02
C MET A 1 18.60 -4.38 2.38
N ILE A 2 18.30 -4.43 3.58
CA ILE A 2 17.88 -5.67 4.15
C ILE A 2 16.39 -5.67 4.43
N ARG A 3 15.67 -6.43 3.65
CA ARG A 3 14.27 -6.70 3.96
C ARG A 3 14.04 -8.17 4.29
N GLU A 4 15.12 -8.97 4.36
CA GLU A 4 14.95 -10.39 4.54
C GLU A 4 14.33 -10.75 5.88
N HIS A 5 14.36 -9.85 6.86
CA HIS A 5 13.75 -10.09 8.15
C HIS A 5 12.39 -9.43 8.28
N ILE A 6 11.93 -8.77 7.23
CA ILE A 6 10.64 -8.10 7.23
C ILE A 6 9.72 -8.84 6.27
N VAL A 7 8.66 -9.42 6.81
CA VAL A 7 7.66 -10.08 5.98
C VAL A 7 6.60 -9.04 5.66
N ILE A 8 6.57 -8.61 4.40
CA ILE A 8 5.55 -7.67 3.95
C ILE A 8 4.43 -8.46 3.33
N ASP A 9 3.24 -8.33 3.90
CA ASP A 9 2.05 -8.96 3.38
C ASP A 9 1.61 -8.20 2.13
N THR A 10 1.67 -8.86 0.99
CA THR A 10 1.32 -8.24 -0.29
C THR A 10 -0.09 -8.60 -0.74
N ARG A 11 -0.93 -9.10 0.16
CA ARG A 11 -2.27 -9.53 -0.20
C ARG A 11 -3.09 -8.38 -0.77
N HIS A 12 -4.05 -8.72 -1.61
CA HIS A 12 -4.97 -7.74 -2.18
C HIS A 12 -5.76 -7.06 -1.05
N GLY A 13 -5.78 -5.73 -1.07
CA GLY A 13 -6.46 -4.94 -0.04
C GLY A 13 -5.60 -4.62 1.17
N GLY A 14 -4.45 -5.26 1.33
CA GLY A 14 -3.56 -5.00 2.46
C GLY A 14 -2.75 -3.72 2.29
N PRO A 15 -1.95 -3.35 3.31
CA PRO A 15 -1.22 -2.08 3.27
C PRO A 15 -0.29 -1.92 2.07
N TYR A 16 0.50 -2.94 1.76
CA TYR A 16 1.42 -2.87 0.64
C TYR A 16 0.65 -2.67 -0.68
N ASP A 17 -0.41 -3.44 -0.87
CA ASP A 17 -1.24 -3.36 -2.07
C ASP A 17 -1.84 -1.96 -2.22
N ARG A 18 -2.32 -1.37 -1.13
CA ARG A 18 -2.95 -0.05 -1.19
C ARG A 18 -1.93 1.05 -1.46
N GLY A 19 -0.72 0.91 -0.92
CA GLY A 19 0.36 1.84 -1.23
C GLY A 19 0.71 1.80 -2.71
N SER A 20 0.89 0.61 -3.23
CA SER A 20 1.18 0.42 -4.65
C SER A 20 0.05 0.98 -5.53
N ALA A 21 -1.20 0.76 -5.15
CA ALA A 21 -2.34 1.28 -5.90
C ALA A 21 -2.39 2.81 -5.89
N ASP A 22 -2.11 3.43 -4.74
CA ASP A 22 -2.13 4.89 -4.65
C ASP A 22 -1.06 5.50 -5.55
N SER A 23 0.12 4.88 -5.63
CA SER A 23 1.14 5.31 -6.56
C SER A 23 0.69 5.11 -8.01
N TYR A 24 0.16 3.92 -8.30
CA TYR A 24 -0.29 3.58 -9.65
C TYR A 24 -1.33 4.60 -10.18
N TYR A 25 -2.29 4.97 -9.31
CA TYR A 25 -3.34 5.92 -9.69
C TYR A 25 -2.94 7.37 -9.45
N ARG A 26 -1.70 7.61 -9.00
CA ARG A 26 -1.15 8.95 -8.78
C ARG A 26 -1.95 9.76 -7.76
N ARG A 27 -2.43 9.07 -6.72
CA ARG A 27 -3.23 9.72 -5.68
C ARG A 27 -2.41 10.34 -4.56
N GLY A 28 -1.11 10.06 -4.51
CA GLY A 28 -0.28 10.51 -3.40
C GLY A 28 -0.43 9.59 -2.20
N ARG A 29 0.37 9.85 -1.17
CA ARG A 29 0.44 8.97 0.00
C ARG A 29 -0.73 9.25 0.94
N ASN A 30 -1.44 8.19 1.29
CA ASN A 30 -2.54 8.25 2.26
C ASN A 30 -2.66 6.87 2.90
N PRO A 31 -1.83 6.57 3.92
CA PRO A 31 -1.79 5.24 4.51
C PRO A 31 -3.15 4.75 4.95
N HIS A 32 -3.49 3.58 4.47
CA HIS A 32 -4.74 2.90 4.77
C HIS A 32 -4.64 1.47 4.25
N TYR A 33 -5.59 0.63 4.65
CA TYR A 33 -5.76 -0.67 4.02
C TYR A 33 -7.17 -1.17 4.33
N TYR A 34 -7.48 -2.34 3.78
CA TYR A 34 -8.78 -2.99 4.00
C TYR A 34 -8.55 -4.33 4.68
N LEU A 35 -9.42 -4.67 5.63
CA LEU A 35 -9.29 -5.94 6.36
C LEU A 35 -9.44 -7.13 5.44
N GLY A 36 -10.29 -7.02 4.42
CA GLY A 36 -10.46 -8.03 3.39
C GLY A 36 -10.26 -7.40 2.02
N ASP A 37 -11.17 -7.69 1.10
CA ASP A 37 -11.08 -7.17 -0.25
C ASP A 37 -11.32 -5.67 -0.26
N THR A 38 -10.63 -4.99 -1.18
CA THR A 38 -10.76 -3.55 -1.34
C THR A 38 -12.23 -3.18 -1.58
N LYS A 39 -12.70 -2.19 -0.81
CA LYS A 39 -14.04 -1.63 -0.91
C LYS A 39 -15.17 -2.61 -0.54
N ALA A 40 -14.82 -3.87 -0.26
CA ALA A 40 -15.80 -4.87 0.15
C ALA A 40 -15.67 -5.23 1.63
N SER A 41 -14.80 -4.52 2.36
CA SER A 41 -14.55 -4.79 3.77
C SER A 41 -14.22 -3.46 4.47
N PRO A 42 -14.19 -3.46 5.81
CA PRO A 42 -13.88 -2.22 6.54
C PRO A 42 -12.52 -1.65 6.17
N ARG A 43 -12.47 -0.35 6.04
CA ARG A 43 -11.24 0.39 5.81
C ARG A 43 -10.56 0.69 7.14
N VAL A 44 -9.25 0.49 7.19
CA VAL A 44 -8.43 0.86 8.35
C VAL A 44 -7.65 2.11 7.96
N ASN A 45 -7.85 3.19 8.71
CA ASN A 45 -7.19 4.45 8.44
C ASN A 45 -5.87 4.53 9.18
N GLU A 46 -5.03 5.51 8.81
CA GLU A 46 -3.67 5.60 9.31
C GLU A 46 -3.60 5.59 10.84
N GLN A 47 -4.51 6.28 11.51
CA GLN A 47 -4.47 6.36 12.96
C GLN A 47 -4.70 5.01 13.64
N ASP A 48 -5.28 4.06 12.92
CA ASP A 48 -5.54 2.72 13.45
C ASP A 48 -4.55 1.67 12.94
N MET A 49 -3.57 2.10 12.15
CA MET A 49 -2.56 1.18 11.60
C MET A 49 -1.41 1.02 12.58
N THR A 50 -0.85 -0.19 12.61
CA THR A 50 0.40 -0.42 13.35
C THR A 50 1.56 0.20 12.59
N PRO A 51 2.71 0.46 13.26
CA PRO A 51 3.89 0.95 12.56
C PRO A 51 4.32 0.06 11.40
N ASP A 52 4.23 -1.26 11.56
CA ASP A 52 4.61 -2.19 10.49
C ASP A 52 3.69 -2.06 9.30
N GLU A 53 2.40 -1.82 9.53
CA GLU A 53 1.45 -1.63 8.46
C GLU A 53 1.72 -0.35 7.70
N ILE A 54 2.07 0.71 8.41
CA ILE A 54 2.43 1.99 7.78
C ILE A 54 3.68 1.81 6.93
N VAL A 55 4.69 1.11 7.46
CA VAL A 55 5.91 0.82 6.70
C VAL A 55 5.57 0.03 5.44
N ALA A 56 4.70 -0.97 5.55
CA ALA A 56 4.32 -1.78 4.39
C ALA A 56 3.62 -0.93 3.33
N TYR A 57 2.76 0.00 3.76
CA TYR A 57 2.10 0.91 2.81
C TYR A 57 3.12 1.72 2.03
N HIS A 58 4.05 2.36 2.74
CA HIS A 58 5.06 3.18 2.09
C HIS A 58 5.98 2.35 1.20
N ALA A 59 6.28 1.11 1.61
CA ALA A 59 7.08 0.22 0.78
C ALA A 59 6.37 -0.09 -0.54
N GLY A 60 5.08 -0.34 -0.50
CA GLY A 60 4.31 -0.57 -1.73
C GLY A 60 4.28 0.65 -2.62
N PHE A 61 4.08 1.81 -2.02
CA PHE A 61 4.08 3.07 -2.77
C PHE A 61 5.45 3.29 -3.42
N ASP A 62 6.53 3.15 -2.64
CA ASP A 62 7.88 3.39 -3.14
C ASP A 62 8.28 2.38 -4.21
N ASP A 63 7.92 1.12 -4.03
CA ASP A 63 8.24 0.09 -5.03
C ASP A 63 7.56 0.40 -6.37
N ASN A 64 6.33 0.86 -6.34
CA ASN A 64 5.65 1.22 -7.58
C ASN A 64 6.25 2.49 -8.19
N GLU A 65 6.65 3.46 -7.36
CA GLU A 65 7.31 4.65 -7.88
C GLU A 65 8.63 4.29 -8.57
N ASP A 66 9.40 3.37 -7.99
CA ASP A 66 10.65 2.91 -8.59
C ASP A 66 10.39 2.13 -9.88
N PHE A 67 9.36 1.33 -9.90
CA PHE A 67 8.99 0.56 -11.09
C PHE A 67 8.44 1.47 -12.19
N GLY A 68 7.74 2.54 -11.82
CA GLY A 68 7.25 3.51 -12.79
C GLY A 68 5.98 3.09 -13.50
N ASP A 69 5.18 2.23 -12.90
CA ASP A 69 3.92 1.77 -13.50
C ASP A 69 2.79 2.67 -13.03
N TYR A 70 2.24 3.44 -13.95
CA TYR A 70 1.21 4.40 -13.62
C TYR A 70 0.00 4.25 -14.52
N LYS A 71 -1.16 4.53 -13.96
CA LYS A 71 -2.38 4.60 -14.73
C LYS A 71 -2.27 5.71 -15.77
N GLU A 72 -2.62 5.38 -17.01
CA GLU A 72 -2.65 6.39 -18.05
C GLU A 72 -4.02 7.05 -18.07
N TRP A 73 -4.00 8.37 -18.04
CA TRP A 73 -5.22 9.16 -18.12
C TRP A 73 -5.30 9.76 -19.50
N LEU A 74 -6.35 9.44 -20.21
CA LEU A 74 -6.55 9.94 -21.57
C LEU A 74 -7.60 11.04 -21.57
#